data_8de82e575d94a0dae285cb66fde5f55d
#
_entry.id   8de82e575d94a0dae285cb66fde5f55d
#
_cell.length_a   1.000
_cell.length_b   1.000
_cell.length_c   1.000
_cell.angle_alpha   90.00
_cell.angle_beta   90.00
_cell.angle_gamma   90.00
#
_symmetry.space_group_name_H-M   'P 1'
#
loop_
_entity.id
_entity.type
_entity.pdbx_description
1 polymer ?
#
loop_
_entity_poly.entity_id
_entity_poly.type
_entity_poly.pdbx_seq_one_letter_code
_entity_poly.pdbx_strand_id
1 'polypeptide(L)'
;MLSSVYAPIAVLRLVSVAISLDCESNQVHISVTKKCNGWGYEESYNFLSGTEVMITSAPFAANEQRTDEYCLNATTNSQYTFNMHDSYRGSGDSWTSGAWVSVEGPYGNVVFKGFMIEKKDENIPMSFYYPIMKTQEWKTFASTSSIPSDWNTVGFGDSSWTPATMGSAPVMSGTQYFRKTFTGIADMAAYEYRFNYRYGIVAYVNGGEIYRDHMAAGAVTPSSSSSGAFNAYEYHAVIRPASEVTVGNNVLAVELHFPSAGENAVDFDAFVAALASSTLPPRRTSATCTLTRRLSLEWVSTLAMLSTGPRPRV
;
A
#
# COMPACT_ATOMS: atom_id res chain seq x y z
N MET A 1 68.66 -11.50 -5.34
CA MET A 1 67.44 -11.00 -5.98
C MET A 1 66.29 -12.00 -5.68
N LEU A 2 65.46 -11.72 -4.68
CA LEU A 2 64.35 -12.57 -4.32
C LEU A 2 63.08 -11.92 -4.92
N SER A 3 62.54 -12.58 -5.93
CA SER A 3 61.30 -12.18 -6.59
C SER A 3 60.10 -12.65 -5.73
N SER A 4 59.38 -11.69 -5.15
CA SER A 4 58.13 -11.94 -4.43
C SER A 4 57.00 -12.08 -5.42
N VAL A 5 56.41 -13.27 -5.53
CA VAL A 5 55.23 -13.54 -6.34
C VAL A 5 53.98 -13.28 -5.46
N TYR A 6 53.30 -12.18 -5.70
CA TYR A 6 51.98 -11.94 -5.12
C TYR A 6 50.94 -12.72 -5.91
N ALA A 7 50.30 -13.68 -5.26
CA ALA A 7 49.09 -14.33 -5.80
C ALA A 7 47.86 -13.41 -5.59
N PRO A 8 47.02 -13.22 -6.60
CA PRO A 8 45.80 -12.42 -6.41
C PRO A 8 44.78 -13.16 -5.52
N ILE A 9 44.34 -12.49 -4.47
CA ILE A 9 43.23 -12.96 -3.65
C ILE A 9 41.94 -12.85 -4.47
N ALA A 10 41.38 -13.99 -4.87
CA ALA A 10 40.09 -14.05 -5.51
C ALA A 10 39.02 -13.68 -4.47
N VAL A 11 38.43 -12.50 -4.61
CA VAL A 11 37.26 -12.12 -3.83
C VAL A 11 36.06 -12.90 -4.37
N LEU A 12 35.68 -13.95 -3.66
CA LEU A 12 34.49 -14.70 -3.94
C LEU A 12 33.27 -13.78 -3.64
N ARG A 13 32.68 -13.18 -4.68
CA ARG A 13 31.40 -12.52 -4.54
C ARG A 13 30.33 -13.60 -4.31
N LEU A 14 29.85 -13.71 -3.08
CA LEU A 14 28.62 -14.42 -2.78
C LEU A 14 27.49 -13.67 -3.50
N VAL A 15 27.08 -14.20 -4.64
CA VAL A 15 25.80 -13.83 -5.26
C VAL A 15 24.73 -14.49 -4.38
N SER A 16 24.07 -13.70 -3.53
CA SER A 16 22.87 -14.15 -2.88
C SER A 16 21.81 -14.32 -3.97
N VAL A 17 21.58 -15.56 -4.38
CA VAL A 17 20.39 -15.91 -5.15
C VAL A 17 19.22 -15.70 -4.19
N ALA A 18 18.45 -14.64 -4.38
CA ALA A 18 17.16 -14.52 -3.75
C ALA A 18 16.30 -15.66 -4.28
N ILE A 19 16.09 -16.69 -3.47
CA ILE A 19 15.12 -17.74 -3.77
C ILE A 19 13.77 -17.06 -3.56
N SER A 20 13.07 -16.72 -4.64
CA SER A 20 11.67 -16.30 -4.55
C SER A 20 10.87 -17.51 -4.08
N LEU A 21 10.08 -17.32 -3.03
CA LEU A 21 9.17 -18.35 -2.56
C LEU A 21 8.05 -18.50 -3.60
N ASP A 22 8.01 -19.66 -4.29
CA ASP A 22 6.94 -19.96 -5.24
C ASP A 22 5.69 -20.42 -4.50
N CYS A 23 4.66 -19.59 -4.52
CA CYS A 23 3.37 -19.88 -3.91
C CYS A 23 2.46 -20.64 -4.88
N GLU A 24 1.54 -21.45 -4.35
CA GLU A 24 0.51 -22.12 -5.13
C GLU A 24 -0.45 -21.11 -5.77
N SER A 25 -1.21 -21.57 -6.77
CA SER A 25 -2.08 -20.69 -7.59
C SER A 25 -3.18 -19.95 -6.80
N ASN A 26 -3.58 -20.49 -5.64
CA ASN A 26 -4.55 -19.91 -4.72
C ASN A 26 -3.91 -19.14 -3.57
N GLN A 27 -2.61 -18.99 -3.58
CA GLN A 27 -1.83 -18.32 -2.55
C GLN A 27 -1.19 -17.05 -3.09
N VAL A 28 -0.86 -16.16 -2.19
CA VAL A 28 -0.05 -14.98 -2.46
C VAL A 28 1.18 -14.98 -1.55
N HIS A 29 2.26 -14.47 -2.10
CA HIS A 29 3.48 -14.21 -1.36
C HIS A 29 3.28 -12.98 -0.48
N ILE A 30 3.65 -13.09 0.80
CA ILE A 30 3.68 -11.97 1.75
C ILE A 30 5.02 -11.90 2.43
N SER A 31 5.42 -10.70 2.82
CA SER A 31 6.61 -10.50 3.64
C SER A 31 6.26 -9.82 4.96
N VAL A 32 6.90 -10.29 6.05
CA VAL A 32 6.75 -9.73 7.39
C VAL A 32 8.10 -9.23 7.86
N THR A 33 8.28 -7.92 7.89
CA THR A 33 9.49 -7.32 8.44
C THR A 33 9.24 -6.93 9.89
N LYS A 34 9.96 -7.57 10.81
CA LYS A 34 9.94 -7.27 12.25
C LYS A 34 11.25 -6.64 12.65
N LYS A 35 11.16 -5.49 13.34
CA LYS A 35 12.25 -4.86 14.06
C LYS A 35 12.00 -5.00 15.55
N CYS A 36 12.93 -5.66 16.26
CA CYS A 36 12.89 -5.81 17.70
C CYS A 36 13.69 -4.73 18.42
N ASN A 37 13.39 -4.55 19.69
CA ASN A 37 14.20 -3.79 20.63
C ASN A 37 15.22 -4.71 21.36
N GLY A 38 15.78 -4.26 22.48
CA GLY A 38 16.71 -5.04 23.30
C GLY A 38 16.15 -6.35 23.87
N TRP A 39 14.82 -6.56 23.82
CA TRP A 39 14.08 -7.68 24.38
C TRP A 39 13.43 -8.55 23.30
N GLY A 40 14.04 -8.63 22.12
CA GLY A 40 13.49 -9.35 20.95
C GLY A 40 13.07 -10.80 21.25
N TYR A 41 13.69 -11.46 22.21
CA TYR A 41 13.36 -12.83 22.63
C TYR A 41 12.00 -12.94 23.35
N GLU A 42 11.40 -11.83 23.76
CA GLU A 42 10.05 -11.76 24.33
C GLU A 42 8.98 -11.49 23.27
N GLU A 43 9.38 -10.99 22.11
CA GLU A 43 8.52 -10.55 21.03
C GLU A 43 8.31 -11.66 19.98
N SER A 44 7.06 -11.88 19.58
CA SER A 44 6.71 -12.83 18.53
C SER A 44 5.44 -12.42 17.79
N TYR A 45 5.17 -13.08 16.66
CA TYR A 45 3.91 -12.94 15.95
C TYR A 45 3.42 -14.29 15.41
N ASN A 46 2.11 -14.36 15.20
CA ASN A 46 1.44 -15.51 14.59
C ASN A 46 0.46 -15.03 13.51
N PHE A 47 0.21 -15.89 12.51
CA PHE A 47 -0.98 -15.81 11.68
C PHE A 47 -1.94 -16.92 12.05
N LEU A 48 -3.20 -16.57 12.30
CA LEU A 48 -4.26 -17.51 12.61
C LEU A 48 -5.34 -17.46 11.51
N SER A 49 -5.91 -18.64 11.22
CA SER A 49 -7.15 -18.77 10.45
C SER A 49 -8.24 -19.28 11.40
N GLY A 50 -9.18 -18.40 11.77
CA GLY A 50 -10.06 -18.68 12.91
C GLY A 50 -9.26 -18.87 14.22
N THR A 51 -9.30 -20.05 14.80
CA THR A 51 -8.52 -20.41 16.01
C THR A 51 -7.25 -21.20 15.71
N GLU A 52 -7.03 -21.61 14.46
CA GLU A 52 -5.87 -22.40 14.04
C GLU A 52 -4.66 -21.49 13.78
N VAL A 53 -3.52 -21.82 14.40
CA VAL A 53 -2.25 -21.14 14.16
C VAL A 53 -1.61 -21.70 12.88
N MET A 54 -1.57 -20.89 11.84
CA MET A 54 -1.00 -21.26 10.54
C MET A 54 0.51 -21.01 10.48
N ILE A 55 0.96 -19.92 11.08
CA ILE A 55 2.35 -19.47 11.07
C ILE A 55 2.70 -18.96 12.46
N THR A 56 3.88 -19.33 12.93
CA THR A 56 4.52 -18.75 14.12
C THR A 56 5.90 -18.25 13.74
N SER A 57 6.23 -17.01 14.12
CA SER A 57 7.57 -16.48 13.91
C SER A 57 8.61 -17.33 14.65
N ALA A 58 9.80 -17.51 14.04
CA ALA A 58 10.94 -17.99 14.80
C ALA A 58 11.32 -16.97 15.88
N PRO A 59 11.96 -17.40 16.99
CA PRO A 59 12.44 -16.49 18.03
C PRO A 59 13.34 -15.39 17.45
N PHE A 60 13.26 -14.19 18.02
CA PHE A 60 14.09 -13.04 17.64
C PHE A 60 15.24 -12.85 18.64
N ALA A 61 16.38 -12.35 18.14
CA ALA A 61 17.45 -11.86 18.98
C ALA A 61 17.21 -10.39 19.41
N ALA A 62 17.94 -9.94 20.42
CA ALA A 62 17.93 -8.55 20.84
C ALA A 62 18.33 -7.62 19.69
N ASN A 63 17.54 -6.57 19.44
CA ASN A 63 17.73 -5.57 18.37
C ASN A 63 17.73 -6.13 16.94
N GLU A 64 17.29 -7.37 16.75
CA GLU A 64 17.19 -7.99 15.41
C GLU A 64 16.21 -7.23 14.52
N GLN A 65 16.53 -7.14 13.25
CA GLN A 65 15.57 -6.84 12.19
C GLN A 65 15.63 -7.94 11.16
N ARG A 66 14.50 -8.60 10.96
CA ARG A 66 14.36 -9.72 10.02
C ARG A 66 13.12 -9.56 9.17
N THR A 67 13.22 -10.04 7.94
CA THR A 67 12.08 -10.22 7.05
C THR A 67 11.87 -11.72 6.86
N ASP A 68 10.68 -12.17 7.21
CA ASP A 68 10.23 -13.53 6.98
C ASP A 68 9.23 -13.53 5.82
N GLU A 69 9.26 -14.57 4.98
CA GLU A 69 8.43 -14.66 3.79
C GLU A 69 7.54 -15.90 3.84
N TYR A 70 6.27 -15.75 3.43
CA TYR A 70 5.27 -16.79 3.55
C TYR A 70 4.35 -16.80 2.33
N CYS A 71 3.75 -17.97 2.07
CA CYS A 71 2.61 -18.14 1.18
C CYS A 71 1.33 -18.26 2.00
N LEU A 72 0.36 -17.41 1.78
CA LEU A 72 -0.96 -17.47 2.40
C LEU A 72 -2.06 -17.57 1.36
N ASN A 73 -3.12 -18.33 1.66
CA ASN A 73 -4.28 -18.43 0.78
C ASN A 73 -4.91 -17.05 0.55
N ALA A 74 -5.30 -16.76 -0.68
CA ALA A 74 -5.84 -15.48 -1.11
C ALA A 74 -7.23 -15.61 -1.75
N THR A 75 -8.04 -16.55 -1.27
CA THR A 75 -9.40 -16.78 -1.74
C THR A 75 -10.40 -15.85 -1.04
N THR A 76 -11.62 -15.77 -1.55
CA THR A 76 -12.71 -14.98 -0.96
C THR A 76 -13.04 -15.32 0.50
N ASN A 77 -12.65 -16.51 0.96
CA ASN A 77 -12.90 -16.98 2.31
C ASN A 77 -11.65 -16.92 3.22
N SER A 78 -10.52 -16.45 2.69
CA SER A 78 -9.25 -16.44 3.40
C SER A 78 -9.11 -15.17 4.25
N GLN A 79 -9.59 -15.24 5.48
CA GLN A 79 -9.41 -14.20 6.48
C GLN A 79 -8.44 -14.69 7.56
N TYR A 80 -7.59 -13.79 8.00
CA TYR A 80 -6.54 -14.08 8.99
C TYR A 80 -6.62 -13.11 10.16
N THR A 81 -6.09 -13.56 11.28
CA THR A 81 -5.73 -12.71 12.41
C THR A 81 -4.21 -12.69 12.51
N PHE A 82 -3.60 -11.54 12.41
CA PHE A 82 -2.21 -11.32 12.76
C PHE A 82 -2.14 -11.00 14.25
N ASN A 83 -1.61 -11.93 15.02
CA ASN A 83 -1.44 -11.77 16.47
C ASN A 83 -0.01 -11.30 16.74
N MET A 84 0.14 -10.17 17.40
CA MET A 84 1.39 -9.69 17.98
C MET A 84 1.41 -10.09 19.45
N HIS A 85 2.50 -10.70 19.90
CA HIS A 85 2.65 -11.23 21.24
C HIS A 85 3.93 -10.75 21.93
N ASP A 86 3.81 -10.44 23.22
CA ASP A 86 4.92 -10.17 24.14
C ASP A 86 4.84 -11.11 25.34
N SER A 87 5.88 -11.88 25.59
CA SER A 87 5.93 -12.87 26.66
C SER A 87 6.35 -12.29 28.02
N TYR A 88 6.68 -11.01 28.10
CA TYR A 88 7.02 -10.36 29.37
C TYR A 88 5.85 -10.45 30.36
N ARG A 89 6.16 -10.66 31.64
CA ARG A 89 5.14 -10.84 32.69
C ARG A 89 4.93 -9.65 33.60
N GLY A 90 5.60 -8.51 33.33
CA GLY A 90 5.48 -7.28 34.13
C GLY A 90 4.36 -6.35 33.67
N SER A 91 4.14 -5.25 34.41
CA SER A 91 3.32 -4.13 33.95
C SER A 91 4.13 -3.28 32.99
N GLY A 92 3.62 -3.05 31.79
CA GLY A 92 4.31 -2.27 30.74
C GLY A 92 4.73 -3.12 29.54
N ASP A 93 4.09 -4.26 29.37
CA ASP A 93 4.27 -5.17 28.24
C ASP A 93 3.99 -4.42 26.95
N SER A 94 4.99 -4.32 26.10
CA SER A 94 4.82 -3.70 24.78
C SER A 94 6.08 -3.84 23.95
N TRP A 95 5.91 -3.79 22.65
CA TRP A 95 7.01 -3.62 21.72
C TRP A 95 7.50 -2.17 21.78
N THR A 96 8.10 -1.78 22.92
CA THR A 96 8.52 -0.42 23.19
C THR A 96 9.80 -0.02 22.46
N SER A 97 10.08 1.28 22.48
CA SER A 97 11.39 1.84 22.12
C SER A 97 11.89 1.50 20.72
N GLY A 98 11.03 1.68 19.73
CA GLY A 98 11.40 1.57 18.31
C GLY A 98 11.24 0.19 17.71
N ALA A 99 10.65 -0.78 18.43
CA ALA A 99 10.19 -2.02 17.85
C ALA A 99 8.94 -1.77 16.97
N TRP A 100 8.85 -2.49 15.85
CA TRP A 100 7.72 -2.41 14.94
C TRP A 100 7.64 -3.65 14.04
N VAL A 101 6.49 -3.84 13.42
CA VAL A 101 6.28 -4.85 12.38
C VAL A 101 5.60 -4.23 11.17
N SER A 102 5.96 -4.69 9.98
CA SER A 102 5.30 -4.37 8.71
C SER A 102 4.93 -5.67 8.00
N VAL A 103 3.68 -5.78 7.57
CA VAL A 103 3.19 -6.88 6.74
C VAL A 103 2.91 -6.31 5.36
N GLU A 104 3.55 -6.87 4.35
CA GLU A 104 3.43 -6.42 2.96
C GLU A 104 2.87 -7.55 2.09
N GLY A 105 1.97 -7.17 1.19
CA GLY A 105 1.37 -8.09 0.23
C GLY A 105 2.25 -8.30 -1.00
N PRO A 106 1.79 -9.12 -1.98
CA PRO A 106 2.58 -9.61 -3.12
C PRO A 106 3.11 -8.50 -4.04
N TYR A 107 2.56 -7.31 -3.94
CA TYR A 107 2.92 -6.17 -4.79
C TYR A 107 3.65 -5.06 -4.03
N GLY A 108 4.18 -5.36 -2.83
CA GLY A 108 4.81 -4.38 -1.95
C GLY A 108 3.83 -3.37 -1.33
N ASN A 109 2.54 -3.66 -1.39
CA ASN A 109 1.55 -2.87 -0.70
C ASN A 109 1.57 -3.22 0.80
N VAL A 110 1.69 -2.21 1.65
CA VAL A 110 1.67 -2.40 3.10
C VAL A 110 0.23 -2.68 3.54
N VAL A 111 -0.01 -3.93 3.99
CA VAL A 111 -1.31 -4.38 4.53
C VAL A 111 -1.46 -3.91 5.98
N PHE A 112 -0.37 -3.97 6.74
CA PHE A 112 -0.32 -3.49 8.11
C PHE A 112 1.09 -3.00 8.45
N LYS A 113 1.17 -1.95 9.28
CA LYS A 113 2.40 -1.52 9.93
C LYS A 113 2.06 -0.93 11.27
N GLY A 114 2.69 -1.44 12.32
CA GLY A 114 2.39 -1.00 13.68
C GLY A 114 3.37 -1.52 14.71
N PHE A 115 3.02 -1.23 15.94
CA PHE A 115 3.69 -1.72 17.14
C PHE A 115 2.64 -1.87 18.24
N MET A 116 2.95 -2.64 19.26
CA MET A 116 2.06 -2.94 20.37
C MET A 116 2.42 -2.08 21.59
N ILE A 117 1.44 -1.53 22.29
CA ILE A 117 1.64 -0.71 23.51
C ILE A 117 0.79 -1.27 24.64
N GLU A 118 1.42 -1.50 25.79
CA GLU A 118 0.75 -1.91 27.05
C GLU A 118 -0.19 -3.10 26.92
N LYS A 119 0.16 -4.06 26.07
CA LYS A 119 -0.60 -5.27 25.82
C LYS A 119 0.34 -6.46 25.70
N LYS A 120 -0.16 -7.65 26.08
CA LYS A 120 0.53 -8.92 25.82
C LYS A 120 0.23 -9.48 24.45
N ASP A 121 -0.99 -9.25 24.00
CA ASP A 121 -1.50 -9.72 22.71
C ASP A 121 -2.29 -8.63 22.03
N GLU A 122 -2.04 -8.45 20.75
CA GLU A 122 -2.85 -7.61 19.89
C GLU A 122 -3.21 -8.36 18.61
N ASN A 123 -4.50 -8.45 18.34
CA ASN A 123 -5.06 -9.18 17.20
C ASN A 123 -5.51 -8.19 16.13
N ILE A 124 -4.91 -8.30 14.95
CA ILE A 124 -5.21 -7.46 13.79
C ILE A 124 -5.88 -8.31 12.72
N PRO A 125 -7.15 -8.04 12.35
CA PRO A 125 -7.78 -8.74 11.25
C PRO A 125 -7.09 -8.38 9.93
N MET A 126 -6.81 -9.40 9.10
CA MET A 126 -6.15 -9.25 7.81
C MET A 126 -6.86 -10.04 6.72
N SER A 127 -6.80 -9.52 5.51
CA SER A 127 -7.17 -10.23 4.29
C SER A 127 -6.05 -10.08 3.27
N PHE A 128 -5.80 -11.16 2.54
CA PHE A 128 -4.89 -11.16 1.39
C PHE A 128 -5.67 -11.46 0.10
N TYR A 129 -6.96 -11.19 0.09
CA TYR A 129 -7.78 -11.32 -1.09
C TYR A 129 -7.55 -10.13 -2.04
N TYR A 130 -7.12 -10.45 -3.26
CA TYR A 130 -6.89 -9.51 -4.35
C TYR A 130 -7.91 -9.76 -5.46
N PRO A 131 -9.07 -9.10 -5.44
CA PRO A 131 -10.11 -9.31 -6.45
C PRO A 131 -9.66 -8.95 -7.87
N ILE A 132 -8.68 -8.07 -8.01
CA ILE A 132 -8.00 -7.76 -9.26
C ILE A 132 -6.49 -7.79 -8.99
N MET A 133 -5.76 -8.61 -9.75
CA MET A 133 -4.31 -8.71 -9.69
C MET A 133 -3.66 -7.98 -10.86
N LYS A 134 -2.37 -7.65 -10.74
CA LYS A 134 -1.57 -7.06 -11.82
C LYS A 134 -1.58 -7.95 -13.08
N THR A 135 -1.40 -7.32 -14.23
CA THR A 135 -1.24 -7.99 -15.52
C THR A 135 -2.39 -8.93 -15.93
N GLN A 136 -3.56 -8.75 -15.34
CA GLN A 136 -4.75 -9.51 -15.74
C GLN A 136 -5.34 -8.99 -17.05
N GLU A 137 -6.15 -9.82 -17.68
CA GLU A 137 -6.96 -9.45 -18.83
C GLU A 137 -8.11 -8.52 -18.41
N TRP A 138 -8.30 -7.46 -19.16
CA TRP A 138 -9.41 -6.51 -19.06
C TRP A 138 -10.18 -6.44 -20.36
N LYS A 139 -11.42 -6.00 -20.31
CA LYS A 139 -12.16 -5.55 -21.49
C LYS A 139 -11.76 -4.13 -21.82
N THR A 140 -11.38 -3.89 -23.10
CA THR A 140 -10.88 -2.61 -23.57
C THR A 140 -11.68 -2.08 -24.75
N PHE A 141 -11.84 -0.77 -24.80
CA PHE A 141 -12.50 -0.07 -25.89
C PHE A 141 -11.80 1.30 -26.08
N ALA A 142 -11.67 1.76 -27.32
CA ALA A 142 -11.15 3.09 -27.61
C ALA A 142 -12.14 3.90 -28.43
N SER A 143 -12.28 5.17 -28.11
CA SER A 143 -13.19 6.03 -28.85
C SER A 143 -12.72 7.49 -28.86
N THR A 144 -12.96 8.14 -30.01
CA THR A 144 -12.90 9.60 -30.16
C THR A 144 -14.31 10.21 -30.17
N SER A 145 -15.34 9.39 -30.14
CA SER A 145 -16.75 9.76 -30.15
C SER A 145 -17.42 9.38 -28.83
N SER A 146 -18.72 9.67 -28.72
CA SER A 146 -19.48 9.36 -27.50
C SER A 146 -19.46 7.86 -27.15
N ILE A 147 -19.39 7.56 -25.88
CA ILE A 147 -19.60 6.24 -25.30
C ILE A 147 -20.94 6.26 -24.52
N PRO A 148 -21.67 5.14 -24.42
CA PRO A 148 -22.87 5.07 -23.57
C PRO A 148 -22.60 5.57 -22.14
N SER A 149 -23.51 6.34 -21.56
CA SER A 149 -23.28 6.97 -20.25
C SER A 149 -23.23 5.98 -19.07
N ASP A 150 -23.71 4.77 -19.27
CA ASP A 150 -23.72 3.68 -18.29
C ASP A 150 -22.54 2.71 -18.43
N TRP A 151 -21.57 3.04 -19.30
CA TRP A 151 -20.42 2.16 -19.61
C TRP A 151 -19.62 1.73 -18.37
N ASN A 152 -19.65 2.51 -17.30
CA ASN A 152 -18.91 2.27 -16.06
C ASN A 152 -19.76 1.58 -14.96
N THR A 153 -20.96 1.10 -15.30
CA THR A 153 -21.87 0.40 -14.36
C THR A 153 -21.80 -1.11 -14.49
N VAL A 154 -22.26 -1.84 -13.47
CA VAL A 154 -22.28 -3.31 -13.45
C VAL A 154 -23.18 -3.88 -14.56
N GLY A 155 -24.29 -3.21 -14.88
CA GLY A 155 -25.30 -3.68 -15.85
C GLY A 155 -24.91 -3.48 -17.32
N PHE A 156 -23.83 -2.75 -17.59
CA PHE A 156 -23.42 -2.50 -18.97
C PHE A 156 -22.87 -3.76 -19.64
N GLY A 157 -23.32 -4.01 -20.88
CA GLY A 157 -22.86 -5.15 -21.70
C GLY A 157 -21.58 -4.82 -22.48
N ASP A 158 -20.46 -5.39 -22.05
CA ASP A 158 -19.14 -5.19 -22.66
C ASP A 158 -18.66 -6.36 -23.55
N SER A 159 -19.58 -7.21 -24.01
CA SER A 159 -19.25 -8.37 -24.84
C SER A 159 -18.57 -8.03 -26.18
N SER A 160 -18.84 -6.83 -26.70
CA SER A 160 -18.20 -6.31 -27.92
C SER A 160 -16.82 -5.67 -27.69
N TRP A 161 -16.42 -5.49 -26.45
CA TRP A 161 -15.12 -4.91 -26.11
C TRP A 161 -14.00 -5.94 -26.28
N THR A 162 -12.84 -5.48 -26.71
CA THR A 162 -11.68 -6.34 -26.99
C THR A 162 -11.00 -6.73 -25.68
N PRO A 163 -10.74 -8.02 -25.42
CA PRO A 163 -9.92 -8.42 -24.30
C PRO A 163 -8.45 -8.04 -24.55
N ALA A 164 -7.78 -7.52 -23.52
CA ALA A 164 -6.35 -7.20 -23.55
C ALA A 164 -5.72 -7.43 -22.17
N THR A 165 -4.55 -8.05 -22.15
CA THR A 165 -3.74 -8.19 -20.94
C THR A 165 -3.05 -6.86 -20.64
N MET A 166 -3.13 -6.40 -19.40
CA MET A 166 -2.50 -5.15 -18.98
C MET A 166 -0.97 -5.22 -19.06
N GLY A 167 -0.34 -4.09 -19.33
CA GLY A 167 1.09 -4.01 -19.66
C GLY A 167 1.44 -4.38 -21.11
N SER A 168 0.49 -4.97 -21.88
CA SER A 168 0.63 -5.28 -23.29
C SER A 168 -0.57 -4.85 -24.14
N ALA A 169 -1.42 -3.97 -23.59
CA ALA A 169 -2.61 -3.46 -24.28
C ALA A 169 -2.22 -2.77 -25.60
N PRO A 170 -2.98 -3.03 -26.69
CA PRO A 170 -2.66 -2.42 -27.96
C PRO A 170 -2.82 -0.92 -27.91
N VAL A 171 -1.93 -0.22 -28.61
CA VAL A 171 -2.02 1.21 -28.83
C VAL A 171 -3.24 1.50 -29.69
N MET A 172 -4.14 2.34 -29.20
CA MET A 172 -5.35 2.76 -29.89
C MET A 172 -5.45 4.29 -29.90
N SER A 173 -6.15 4.88 -30.86
CA SER A 173 -6.38 6.32 -30.90
C SER A 173 -7.60 6.72 -30.06
N GLY A 174 -7.54 7.90 -29.46
CA GLY A 174 -8.62 8.45 -28.63
C GLY A 174 -8.57 7.99 -27.17
N THR A 175 -9.60 8.32 -26.42
CA THR A 175 -9.72 7.92 -25.02
C THR A 175 -9.83 6.39 -24.92
N GLN A 176 -9.06 5.82 -24.00
CA GLN A 176 -9.03 4.39 -23.76
C GLN A 176 -9.91 4.06 -22.56
N TYR A 177 -10.79 3.09 -22.73
CA TYR A 177 -11.73 2.62 -21.70
C TYR A 177 -11.39 1.18 -21.32
N PHE A 178 -11.39 0.92 -20.03
CA PHE A 178 -11.07 -0.38 -19.46
C PHE A 178 -12.16 -0.80 -18.49
N ARG A 179 -12.54 -2.07 -18.52
CA ARG A 179 -13.51 -2.65 -17.58
C ARG A 179 -13.01 -3.99 -17.08
N LYS A 180 -13.15 -4.19 -15.76
CA LYS A 180 -12.85 -5.47 -15.10
C LYS A 180 -13.92 -5.74 -14.06
N THR A 181 -14.60 -6.87 -14.20
CA THR A 181 -15.51 -7.35 -13.14
C THR A 181 -14.71 -7.99 -12.02
N PHE A 182 -15.19 -7.86 -10.80
CA PHE A 182 -14.58 -8.50 -9.65
C PHE A 182 -15.63 -8.87 -8.59
N THR A 183 -15.27 -9.81 -7.70
CA THR A 183 -16.13 -10.24 -6.60
C THR A 183 -15.81 -9.44 -5.35
N GLY A 184 -16.79 -8.72 -4.82
CA GLY A 184 -16.73 -8.12 -3.49
C GLY A 184 -17.05 -9.17 -2.43
N ILE A 185 -16.39 -9.09 -1.26
CA ILE A 185 -16.60 -10.00 -0.14
C ILE A 185 -17.10 -9.26 1.09
N ALA A 186 -17.79 -9.99 1.98
CA ALA A 186 -18.30 -9.45 3.24
C ALA A 186 -17.18 -9.13 4.23
N ASP A 187 -17.51 -8.34 5.25
CA ASP A 187 -16.67 -8.06 6.41
C ASP A 187 -15.34 -7.36 6.11
N MET A 188 -15.27 -6.68 4.96
CA MET A 188 -14.15 -5.79 4.66
C MET A 188 -14.42 -4.38 5.18
N ALA A 189 -13.36 -3.72 5.64
CA ALA A 189 -13.42 -2.33 6.06
C ALA A 189 -13.25 -1.36 4.87
N ALA A 190 -12.43 -1.74 3.92
CA ALA A 190 -12.09 -0.92 2.76
C ALA A 190 -11.56 -1.76 1.59
N TYR A 191 -11.41 -1.10 0.44
CA TYR A 191 -10.67 -1.62 -0.71
C TYR A 191 -9.59 -0.60 -1.09
N GLU A 192 -8.37 -1.10 -1.28
CA GLU A 192 -7.25 -0.34 -1.83
C GLU A 192 -7.18 -0.59 -3.33
N TYR A 193 -7.29 0.48 -4.10
CA TYR A 193 -7.12 0.47 -5.55
C TYR A 193 -5.77 1.09 -5.86
N ARG A 194 -4.99 0.43 -6.70
CA ARG A 194 -3.70 0.94 -7.17
C ARG A 194 -3.65 0.95 -8.69
N PHE A 195 -3.31 2.10 -9.23
CA PHE A 195 -3.29 2.37 -10.66
C PHE A 195 -1.86 2.74 -11.09
N ASN A 196 -1.34 2.04 -12.09
CA ASN A 196 -0.19 2.46 -12.86
C ASN A 196 -0.72 3.07 -14.15
N TYR A 197 -0.37 4.31 -14.43
CA TYR A 197 -0.81 5.04 -15.62
C TYR A 197 0.16 6.20 -15.90
N ARG A 198 0.18 6.69 -17.12
CA ARG A 198 1.09 7.77 -17.53
C ARG A 198 0.41 9.13 -17.65
N TYR A 199 -0.77 9.19 -18.22
CA TYR A 199 -1.47 10.45 -18.54
C TYR A 199 -2.69 10.66 -17.62
N GLY A 200 -3.74 11.31 -18.12
CA GLY A 200 -4.95 11.53 -17.36
C GLY A 200 -5.75 10.24 -17.12
N ILE A 201 -6.28 10.09 -15.91
CA ILE A 201 -7.11 8.95 -15.52
C ILE A 201 -8.36 9.41 -14.79
N VAL A 202 -9.47 8.72 -15.04
CA VAL A 202 -10.64 8.71 -14.15
C VAL A 202 -11.06 7.26 -13.92
N ALA A 203 -11.23 6.87 -12.68
CA ALA A 203 -11.62 5.51 -12.31
C ALA A 203 -12.93 5.50 -11.53
N TYR A 204 -13.74 4.47 -11.77
CA TYR A 204 -15.08 4.31 -11.23
C TYR A 204 -15.26 2.90 -10.66
N VAL A 205 -16.00 2.82 -9.56
CA VAL A 205 -16.54 1.54 -9.06
C VAL A 205 -18.06 1.62 -9.13
N ASN A 206 -18.68 0.67 -9.83
CA ASN A 206 -20.14 0.56 -9.97
C ASN A 206 -20.82 1.86 -10.44
N GLY A 207 -20.14 2.65 -11.28
CA GLY A 207 -20.61 3.95 -11.77
C GLY A 207 -20.20 5.15 -10.92
N GLY A 208 -19.75 4.95 -9.68
CA GLY A 208 -19.25 6.01 -8.80
C GLY A 208 -17.78 6.32 -9.04
N GLU A 209 -17.40 7.58 -9.24
CA GLU A 209 -16.01 8.00 -9.37
C GLU A 209 -15.25 7.80 -8.05
N ILE A 210 -14.13 7.08 -8.10
CA ILE A 210 -13.29 6.80 -6.93
C ILE A 210 -11.93 7.47 -6.99
N TYR A 211 -11.44 7.78 -8.21
CA TYR A 211 -10.12 8.36 -8.41
C TYR A 211 -10.09 9.20 -9.67
N ARG A 212 -9.39 10.33 -9.61
CA ARG A 212 -9.13 11.22 -10.75
C ARG A 212 -7.76 11.85 -10.60
N ASP A 213 -6.98 11.85 -11.68
CA ASP A 213 -5.71 12.55 -11.70
C ASP A 213 -5.35 13.03 -13.11
N HIS A 214 -4.62 14.15 -13.21
CA HIS A 214 -4.27 14.83 -14.46
C HIS A 214 -5.46 15.13 -15.38
N MET A 215 -6.66 15.24 -14.82
CA MET A 215 -7.89 15.61 -15.51
C MET A 215 -8.55 16.81 -14.84
N ALA A 216 -9.18 17.66 -15.63
CA ALA A 216 -9.97 18.76 -15.09
C ALA A 216 -11.15 18.25 -14.24
N ALA A 217 -11.58 19.05 -13.29
CA ALA A 217 -12.80 18.76 -12.52
C ALA A 217 -14.04 18.81 -13.43
N GLY A 218 -15.08 18.05 -13.06
CA GLY A 218 -16.36 17.98 -13.76
C GLY A 218 -16.44 16.86 -14.78
N ALA A 219 -17.40 16.94 -15.70
CA ALA A 219 -17.64 15.91 -16.70
C ALA A 219 -16.47 15.81 -17.68
N VAL A 220 -16.07 14.58 -17.99
CA VAL A 220 -15.10 14.27 -19.04
C VAL A 220 -15.82 13.75 -20.28
N THR A 221 -15.23 13.97 -21.42
CA THR A 221 -15.70 13.48 -22.71
C THR A 221 -14.57 12.75 -23.43
N PRO A 222 -14.84 11.94 -24.45
CA PRO A 222 -13.79 11.25 -25.21
C PRO A 222 -12.75 12.19 -25.84
N SER A 223 -13.06 13.47 -25.95
CA SER A 223 -12.14 14.50 -26.46
C SER A 223 -11.44 15.32 -25.36
N SER A 224 -11.71 15.05 -24.10
CA SER A 224 -11.01 15.70 -22.98
C SER A 224 -9.54 15.32 -22.98
N SER A 225 -8.66 16.31 -22.83
CA SER A 225 -7.21 16.10 -22.78
C SER A 225 -6.70 16.05 -21.34
N SER A 226 -5.66 15.27 -21.11
CA SER A 226 -4.97 15.28 -19.82
C SER A 226 -4.14 16.57 -19.64
N SER A 227 -4.00 17.00 -18.38
CA SER A 227 -3.23 18.19 -17.99
C SER A 227 -1.78 17.89 -17.58
N GLY A 228 -1.35 16.65 -17.61
CA GLY A 228 -0.02 16.23 -17.19
C GLY A 228 0.29 14.78 -17.51
N ALA A 229 1.46 14.34 -17.06
CA ALA A 229 1.92 12.96 -17.18
C ALA A 229 2.89 12.60 -16.07
N PHE A 230 2.95 11.32 -15.69
CA PHE A 230 4.02 10.77 -14.86
C PHE A 230 5.19 10.24 -15.70
N ASN A 231 6.40 10.39 -15.20
CA ASN A 231 7.60 9.87 -15.86
C ASN A 231 8.01 8.46 -15.35
N ALA A 232 7.37 7.98 -14.29
CA ALA A 232 7.75 6.73 -13.63
C ALA A 232 6.59 5.74 -13.63
N TYR A 233 6.94 4.45 -13.63
CA TYR A 233 5.99 3.34 -13.51
C TYR A 233 5.63 3.09 -12.04
N GLU A 234 5.05 4.10 -11.39
CA GLU A 234 4.60 4.01 -10.00
C GLU A 234 3.12 3.67 -9.92
N TYR A 235 2.73 2.94 -8.88
CA TYR A 235 1.32 2.68 -8.58
C TYR A 235 0.80 3.72 -7.61
N HIS A 236 -0.16 4.51 -8.07
CA HIS A 236 -0.87 5.49 -7.25
C HIS A 236 -2.03 4.83 -6.52
N ALA A 237 -2.09 5.01 -5.20
CA ALA A 237 -3.06 4.34 -4.36
C ALA A 237 -4.22 5.27 -3.97
N VAL A 238 -5.43 4.74 -4.01
CA VAL A 238 -6.60 5.31 -3.35
C VAL A 238 -7.29 4.21 -2.53
N ILE A 239 -7.76 4.58 -1.36
CA ILE A 239 -8.49 3.68 -0.49
C ILE A 239 -9.90 4.19 -0.32
N ARG A 240 -10.85 3.28 -0.53
CA ARG A 240 -12.28 3.58 -0.48
C ARG A 240 -12.98 2.67 0.53
N PRO A 241 -14.00 3.17 1.22
CA PRO A 241 -14.76 2.36 2.17
C PRO A 241 -15.42 1.17 1.46
N ALA A 242 -15.52 0.04 2.16
CA ALA A 242 -16.13 -1.16 1.61
C ALA A 242 -17.62 -0.98 1.26
N SER A 243 -18.28 0.06 1.78
CA SER A 243 -19.67 0.38 1.43
C SER A 243 -19.90 0.76 -0.04
N GLU A 244 -18.82 1.07 -0.78
CA GLU A 244 -18.90 1.34 -2.24
C GLU A 244 -18.84 0.04 -3.09
N VAL A 245 -18.56 -1.09 -2.44
CA VAL A 245 -18.47 -2.42 -3.06
C VAL A 245 -19.59 -3.30 -2.53
N THR A 246 -20.34 -3.94 -3.41
CA THR A 246 -21.37 -4.91 -3.01
C THR A 246 -20.76 -6.30 -2.83
N VAL A 247 -21.33 -7.12 -1.93
CA VAL A 247 -20.99 -8.55 -1.89
C VAL A 247 -21.46 -9.19 -3.19
N GLY A 248 -20.55 -9.86 -3.89
CA GLY A 248 -20.80 -10.40 -5.23
C GLY A 248 -20.23 -9.53 -6.35
N ASN A 249 -20.98 -9.35 -7.42
CA ASN A 249 -20.47 -8.73 -8.65
C ASN A 249 -20.32 -7.23 -8.54
N ASN A 250 -19.14 -6.74 -8.92
CA ASN A 250 -18.80 -5.34 -9.06
C ASN A 250 -18.03 -5.12 -10.36
N VAL A 251 -17.88 -3.86 -10.76
CA VAL A 251 -17.03 -3.46 -11.87
C VAL A 251 -16.09 -2.34 -11.46
N LEU A 252 -14.82 -2.49 -11.79
CA LEU A 252 -13.87 -1.40 -11.86
C LEU A 252 -13.78 -0.97 -13.32
N ALA A 253 -14.10 0.31 -13.57
CA ALA A 253 -14.06 0.92 -14.88
C ALA A 253 -13.09 2.10 -14.88
N VAL A 254 -12.30 2.24 -15.94
CA VAL A 254 -11.26 3.27 -16.04
C VAL A 254 -11.28 3.88 -17.42
N GLU A 255 -11.11 5.20 -17.50
CA GLU A 255 -10.81 5.90 -18.75
C GLU A 255 -9.46 6.61 -18.65
N LEU A 256 -8.66 6.45 -19.69
CA LEU A 256 -7.37 7.14 -19.87
C LEU A 256 -7.46 8.16 -20.97
N HIS A 257 -6.98 9.36 -20.67
CA HIS A 257 -6.97 10.49 -21.56
C HIS A 257 -5.54 10.94 -21.86
N PHE A 258 -5.29 11.32 -23.11
CA PHE A 258 -3.97 11.75 -23.58
C PHE A 258 -3.88 13.28 -23.67
N PRO A 259 -2.67 13.87 -23.58
CA PRO A 259 -2.49 15.32 -23.61
C PRO A 259 -2.76 15.93 -25.00
N SER A 260 -2.59 15.14 -26.10
CA SER A 260 -2.82 15.59 -27.47
C SER A 260 -3.11 14.41 -28.41
N ALA A 261 -3.73 14.70 -29.54
CA ALA A 261 -3.89 13.73 -30.61
C ALA A 261 -2.52 13.28 -31.13
N GLY A 262 -2.22 11.98 -31.11
CA GLY A 262 -0.95 11.40 -31.56
C GLY A 262 -0.13 10.76 -30.46
N GLU A 263 -0.37 11.07 -29.19
CA GLU A 263 0.12 10.27 -28.08
C GLU A 263 -0.74 9.02 -27.97
N ASN A 264 -0.08 7.87 -27.91
CA ASN A 264 -0.76 6.60 -28.05
C ASN A 264 -0.14 5.48 -27.18
N ALA A 265 0.77 5.81 -26.26
CA ALA A 265 1.35 4.87 -25.33
C ALA A 265 0.34 4.55 -24.22
N VAL A 266 -0.21 3.35 -24.23
CA VAL A 266 -1.10 2.84 -23.18
C VAL A 266 -0.26 2.18 -22.12
N ASP A 267 0.23 2.97 -21.16
CA ASP A 267 0.82 2.47 -19.93
C ASP A 267 -0.31 2.40 -18.88
N PHE A 268 -0.92 1.24 -18.73
CA PHE A 268 -1.96 1.02 -17.72
C PHE A 268 -1.85 -0.37 -17.12
N ASP A 269 -1.89 -0.43 -15.82
CA ASP A 269 -2.15 -1.64 -15.04
C ASP A 269 -2.84 -1.23 -13.71
N ALA A 270 -3.54 -2.16 -13.12
CA ALA A 270 -4.18 -1.93 -11.83
C ALA A 270 -4.27 -3.21 -11.01
N PHE A 271 -4.30 -3.04 -9.70
CA PHE A 271 -4.72 -4.10 -8.79
C PHE A 271 -5.59 -3.56 -7.67
N VAL A 272 -6.38 -4.46 -7.09
CA VAL A 272 -7.28 -4.15 -5.96
C VAL A 272 -6.99 -5.13 -4.84
N ALA A 273 -6.84 -4.62 -3.61
CA ALA A 273 -6.69 -5.40 -2.40
C ALA A 273 -7.88 -5.14 -1.47
N ALA A 274 -8.48 -6.20 -0.95
CA ALA A 274 -9.51 -6.11 0.08
C ALA A 274 -8.85 -5.99 1.45
N LEU A 275 -9.26 -4.98 2.24
CA LEU A 275 -8.68 -4.68 3.54
C LEU A 275 -9.67 -5.01 4.65
N ALA A 276 -9.32 -5.95 5.52
CA ALA A 276 -10.16 -6.37 6.66
C ALA A 276 -10.15 -5.34 7.82
N SER A 277 -9.17 -4.44 7.85
CA SER A 277 -9.08 -3.37 8.86
C SER A 277 -8.98 -2.01 8.19
N SER A 278 -9.66 -1.01 8.74
CA SER A 278 -9.57 0.39 8.32
C SER A 278 -8.38 1.13 8.91
N THR A 279 -7.62 0.50 9.81
CA THR A 279 -6.39 1.06 10.35
C THR A 279 -5.29 0.99 9.29
N LEU A 280 -5.36 1.95 8.38
CA LEU A 280 -4.31 2.15 7.41
C LEU A 280 -3.02 2.56 8.12
N PRO A 281 -1.88 2.04 7.69
CA PRO A 281 -0.62 2.60 8.13
C PRO A 281 -0.61 4.09 7.78
N PRO A 282 -0.14 4.96 8.68
CA PRO A 282 -0.05 6.37 8.38
C PRO A 282 0.72 6.55 7.07
N ARG A 283 0.10 7.24 6.10
CA ARG A 283 0.79 7.63 4.87
C ARG A 283 2.14 8.21 5.27
N ARG A 284 3.22 7.80 4.65
CA ARG A 284 4.46 8.57 4.65
C ARG A 284 4.18 9.87 3.88
N THR A 285 3.62 10.86 4.54
CA THR A 285 3.93 12.24 4.19
C THR A 285 5.41 12.39 4.54
N SER A 286 6.20 12.83 3.57
CA SER A 286 7.61 13.18 3.79
C SER A 286 7.69 13.89 5.14
N ALA A 287 8.35 13.29 6.11
CA ALA A 287 8.46 13.82 7.43
C ALA A 287 9.29 15.10 7.36
N THR A 288 8.63 16.23 7.23
CA THR A 288 9.18 17.49 7.74
C THR A 288 9.17 17.31 9.25
N CYS A 289 10.33 16.99 9.79
CA CYS A 289 10.57 16.93 11.23
C CYS A 289 10.43 18.34 11.78
N THR A 290 9.20 18.74 12.12
CA THR A 290 8.96 19.97 12.87
C THR A 290 9.20 19.63 14.33
N LEU A 291 10.40 19.96 14.79
CA LEU A 291 10.78 19.92 16.19
C LEU A 291 9.89 20.92 16.96
N THR A 292 8.76 20.46 17.47
CA THR A 292 7.96 21.27 18.41
C THR A 292 8.66 21.20 19.77
N ARG A 293 9.56 22.14 20.02
CA ARG A 293 10.02 22.42 21.38
C ARG A 293 8.81 22.80 22.23
N ARG A 294 8.37 21.92 23.10
CA ARG A 294 7.54 22.31 24.25
C ARG A 294 8.42 23.15 25.18
N LEU A 295 8.24 24.46 25.13
CA LEU A 295 8.67 25.34 26.21
C LEU A 295 7.69 25.12 27.37
N SER A 296 8.13 24.43 28.41
CA SER A 296 7.50 24.45 29.72
C SER A 296 7.76 25.82 30.33
N LEU A 297 6.72 26.65 30.38
CA LEU A 297 6.71 27.88 31.21
C LEU A 297 6.54 27.46 32.67
N GLU A 298 7.63 27.37 33.40
CA GLU A 298 7.57 27.43 34.85
C GLU A 298 7.41 28.89 35.28
N TRP A 299 6.34 29.17 35.99
CA TRP A 299 6.10 30.41 36.70
C TRP A 299 7.02 30.47 37.90
N VAL A 300 8.03 31.37 37.90
CA VAL A 300 8.68 31.82 39.12
C VAL A 300 8.21 33.22 39.39
N SER A 301 7.34 33.33 40.38
CA SER A 301 6.98 34.58 41.03
C SER A 301 8.11 34.97 42.00
N THR A 302 8.77 36.12 41.77
CA THR A 302 9.52 36.76 42.83
C THR A 302 9.36 38.27 42.77
N LEU A 303 9.03 38.79 43.92
CA LEU A 303 8.60 40.11 44.34
C LEU A 303 9.60 41.23 44.00
N ALA A 304 9.01 42.38 43.84
CA ALA A 304 9.62 43.70 43.73
C ALA A 304 10.54 44.09 44.89
N MET A 305 11.56 44.88 44.63
CA MET A 305 11.94 46.00 45.49
C MET A 305 12.53 47.14 44.67
N LEU A 306 11.96 48.29 44.90
CA LEU A 306 12.36 49.62 44.49
C LEU A 306 13.76 50.01 45.03
N SER A 307 14.59 50.67 44.24
CA SER A 307 15.47 51.71 44.76
C SER A 307 15.76 52.76 43.68
N THR A 308 15.40 53.92 44.02
CA THR A 308 15.62 55.24 43.40
C THR A 308 17.07 55.72 43.57
N GLY A 309 17.59 56.45 42.55
CA GLY A 309 18.75 57.32 42.79
C GLY A 309 19.62 57.53 41.54
N PRO A 310 20.32 58.66 41.41
CA PRO A 310 20.01 59.65 40.40
C PRO A 310 21.11 59.73 39.29
N ARG A 311 20.78 60.48 38.24
CA ARG A 311 21.74 60.90 37.19
C ARG A 311 22.76 61.91 37.71
N PRO A 312 23.94 61.98 37.11
CA PRO A 312 24.45 63.30 36.68
C PRO A 312 24.79 63.36 35.20
N ARG A 313 24.68 64.57 34.72
CA ARG A 313 25.08 65.08 33.41
C ARG A 313 26.61 65.10 33.28
N VAL A 314 27.11 64.87 32.11
CA VAL A 314 27.76 65.88 31.23
C VAL A 314 27.79 65.22 29.82
#